data_850a52142f5207c56495120c788903eb
#
_entry.id   850a52142f5207c56495120c788903eb
#
_cell.length_a   1.000
_cell.length_b   1.000
_cell.length_c   1.000
_cell.angle_alpha   90.00
_cell.angle_beta   90.00
_cell.angle_gamma   90.00
#
_symmetry.space_group_name_H-M   'P 1'
#
loop_
_entity.id
_entity.type
_entity.pdbx_description
1 polymer ?
#
loop_
_entity_poly.entity_id
_entity_poly.type
_entity_poly.pdbx_seq_one_letter_code
_entity_poly.pdbx_strand_id
1 'polypeptide(L)'
;YYELLLNGAGGLPAQQAEVILGDLAASTPIAADGYPQRFGIPNGLYAEPVAVKQGWMCCWAPDKQVHLSTGVVGSDRRYVIAVAAMQSADEKTARNTLTRIVKTMFPGGRI
;
A
#
# COMPACT_ATOMS: atom_id res chain seq x y z
N TYR A 1 -4.05 0.89 12.66
CA TYR A 1 -2.59 0.74 12.70
C TYR A 1 -1.88 2.05 12.35
N TYR A 2 -2.04 2.59 11.13
CA TYR A 2 -1.34 3.81 10.69
C TYR A 2 -1.67 5.03 11.54
N GLU A 3 -2.91 5.21 11.95
CA GLU A 3 -3.29 6.28 12.87
C GLU A 3 -2.57 6.18 14.21
N LEU A 4 -2.39 4.96 14.72
CA LEU A 4 -1.63 4.72 15.95
C LEU A 4 -0.16 5.11 15.78
N LEU A 5 0.46 4.79 14.63
CA LEU A 5 1.83 5.20 14.31
C LEU A 5 1.97 6.73 14.26
N LEU A 6 1.03 7.40 13.58
CA LEU A 6 1.08 8.85 13.37
C LEU A 6 0.83 9.64 14.66
N ASN A 7 -0.02 9.13 15.54
CA ASN A 7 -0.45 9.81 16.76
C ASN A 7 0.28 9.36 18.02
N GLY A 8 1.22 8.41 17.92
CA GLY A 8 1.95 7.87 19.07
C GLY A 8 1.08 7.11 20.06
N ALA A 9 -0.10 6.65 19.63
CA ALA A 9 -1.02 5.91 20.48
C ALA A 9 -0.53 4.47 20.75
N GLY A 10 -1.08 3.82 21.77
CA GLY A 10 -0.72 2.46 22.16
C GLY A 10 0.66 2.32 22.81
N GLY A 11 1.24 3.44 23.31
CA GLY A 11 2.52 3.43 24.00
C GLY A 11 3.74 3.29 23.08
N LEU A 12 3.58 3.38 21.76
CA LEU A 12 4.70 3.36 20.82
C LEU A 12 5.45 4.70 20.86
N PRO A 13 6.74 4.73 21.23
CA PRO A 13 7.53 5.95 21.19
C PRO A 13 7.62 6.54 19.77
N ALA A 14 7.55 7.86 19.66
CA ALA A 14 7.59 8.56 18.36
C ALA A 14 8.82 8.16 17.52
N GLN A 15 9.98 7.97 18.14
CA GLN A 15 11.18 7.53 17.45
C GLN A 15 11.03 6.15 16.81
N GLN A 16 10.34 5.21 17.45
CA GLN A 16 10.08 3.89 16.89
C GLN A 16 9.06 3.96 15.76
N ALA A 17 8.04 4.82 15.90
CA ALA A 17 7.08 5.07 14.84
C ALA A 17 7.77 5.63 13.58
N GLU A 18 8.73 6.53 13.73
CA GLU A 18 9.52 7.07 12.61
C GLU A 18 10.37 5.99 11.91
N VAL A 19 10.97 5.06 12.66
CA VAL A 19 11.69 3.92 12.06
C VAL A 19 10.75 3.08 11.20
N ILE A 20 9.58 2.72 11.73
CA ILE A 20 8.59 1.92 10.99
C ILE A 20 8.11 2.65 9.73
N LEU A 21 7.79 3.94 9.83
CA LEU A 21 7.36 4.74 8.68
C LEU A 21 8.48 4.88 7.63
N GLY A 22 9.73 4.99 8.08
CA GLY A 22 10.91 5.00 7.21
C GLY A 22 11.07 3.69 6.44
N ASP A 23 10.92 2.55 7.10
CA ASP A 23 10.99 1.23 6.48
C ASP A 23 9.86 1.03 5.45
N LEU A 24 8.65 1.48 5.77
CA LEU A 24 7.51 1.45 4.85
C LEU A 24 7.73 2.34 3.61
N ALA A 25 8.36 3.50 3.79
CA ALA A 25 8.73 4.41 2.70
C ALA A 25 9.86 3.84 1.81
N ALA A 26 10.76 3.07 2.40
CA ALA A 26 11.88 2.42 1.73
C ALA A 26 11.55 1.07 1.10
N SER A 27 10.26 0.67 1.08
CA SER A 27 9.85 -0.62 0.53
C SER A 27 10.34 -0.83 -0.91
N THR A 28 10.96 -2.00 -1.17
CA THR A 28 11.55 -2.32 -2.47
C THR A 28 10.50 -2.58 -3.54
N PRO A 29 10.81 -2.34 -4.85
CA PRO A 29 9.90 -2.68 -5.94
C PRO A 29 9.55 -4.16 -6.03
N ILE A 30 10.45 -5.01 -5.58
CA ILE A 30 10.32 -6.48 -5.58
C ILE A 30 10.54 -6.97 -4.15
N ALA A 31 9.64 -7.80 -3.66
CA ALA A 31 9.77 -8.46 -2.36
C ALA A 31 10.86 -9.54 -2.38
N ALA A 32 11.26 -10.02 -1.20
CA ALA A 32 12.31 -11.04 -1.08
C ALA A 32 11.95 -12.36 -1.75
N ASP A 33 10.66 -12.67 -1.87
CA ASP A 33 10.12 -13.84 -2.60
C ASP A 33 9.98 -13.63 -4.11
N GLY A 34 10.44 -12.47 -4.62
CA GLY A 34 10.33 -12.10 -6.04
C GLY A 34 9.01 -11.44 -6.43
N TYR A 35 8.08 -11.22 -5.49
CA TYR A 35 6.77 -10.66 -5.83
C TYR A 35 6.84 -9.15 -6.12
N PRO A 36 6.20 -8.66 -7.21
CA PRO A 36 6.16 -7.22 -7.51
C PRO A 36 5.35 -6.46 -6.48
N GLN A 37 5.95 -5.45 -5.83
CA GLN A 37 5.30 -4.63 -4.79
C GLN A 37 4.79 -3.27 -5.29
N ARG A 38 5.12 -2.87 -6.51
CA ARG A 38 4.64 -1.62 -7.11
C ARG A 38 3.25 -1.82 -7.73
N PHE A 39 2.22 -1.79 -6.88
CA PHE A 39 0.81 -1.80 -7.30
C PHE A 39 -0.05 -1.00 -6.29
N GLY A 40 -1.28 -0.66 -6.67
CA GLY A 40 -2.16 0.12 -5.81
C GLY A 40 -1.64 1.54 -5.57
N ILE A 41 -1.39 1.87 -4.31
CA ILE A 41 -0.98 3.22 -3.86
C ILE A 41 0.30 3.70 -4.55
N PRO A 42 1.44 2.97 -4.52
CA PRO A 42 2.68 3.52 -5.07
C PRO A 42 2.66 3.76 -6.58
N ASN A 43 1.84 3.03 -7.32
CA ASN A 43 1.68 3.25 -8.77
C ASN A 43 0.51 4.17 -9.10
N GLY A 44 -0.46 4.30 -8.20
CA GLY A 44 -1.60 5.18 -8.38
C GLY A 44 -1.30 6.61 -7.99
N LEU A 45 -0.61 6.81 -6.88
CA LEU A 45 -0.20 8.11 -6.33
C LEU A 45 1.30 8.37 -6.58
N TYR A 46 1.72 8.19 -7.82
CA TYR A 46 3.12 8.23 -8.25
C TYR A 46 3.83 9.59 -8.03
N ALA A 47 3.08 10.66 -7.83
CA ALA A 47 3.59 12.00 -7.60
C ALA A 47 3.58 12.43 -6.11
N GLU A 48 3.21 11.50 -5.21
CA GLU A 48 3.23 11.70 -3.77
C GLU A 48 4.31 10.86 -3.08
N PRO A 49 4.90 11.35 -1.99
CA PRO A 49 5.64 10.49 -1.08
C PRO A 49 4.68 9.49 -0.42
N VAL A 50 5.05 8.23 -0.39
CA VAL A 50 4.22 7.17 0.18
C VAL A 50 5.03 6.26 1.09
N ALA A 51 4.45 5.86 2.21
CA ALA A 51 4.97 4.84 3.11
C ALA A 51 3.94 3.70 3.14
N VAL A 52 4.22 2.59 2.45
CA VAL A 52 3.20 1.59 2.10
C VAL A 52 3.58 0.19 2.54
N LYS A 53 2.57 -0.62 2.85
CA LYS A 53 2.65 -2.07 2.99
C LYS A 53 1.68 -2.72 2.03
N GLN A 54 2.23 -3.60 1.21
CA GLN A 54 1.46 -4.42 0.29
C GLN A 54 1.13 -5.76 0.91
N GLY A 55 -0.01 -6.31 0.51
CA GLY A 55 -0.42 -7.66 0.87
C GLY A 55 -0.96 -8.39 -0.34
N TRP A 56 -0.67 -9.66 -0.43
CA TRP A 56 -1.22 -10.54 -1.46
C TRP A 56 -1.46 -11.93 -0.87
N MET A 57 -2.48 -12.56 -1.36
CA MET A 57 -2.80 -13.95 -1.06
C MET A 57 -3.45 -14.57 -2.29
N CYS A 58 -2.84 -15.61 -2.79
CA CYS A 58 -3.43 -16.44 -3.83
C CYS A 58 -4.05 -17.70 -3.22
N CYS A 59 -4.86 -18.37 -3.98
CA CYS A 59 -5.05 -19.81 -3.89
C CYS A 59 -5.80 -20.34 -2.66
N TRP A 60 -6.48 -19.50 -1.90
CA TRP A 60 -7.42 -19.96 -0.87
C TRP A 60 -8.73 -20.48 -1.48
N ALA A 61 -9.01 -20.09 -2.73
CA ALA A 61 -9.95 -20.74 -3.63
C ALA A 61 -9.28 -20.77 -5.02
N PRO A 62 -9.51 -21.81 -5.83
CA PRO A 62 -8.65 -22.14 -6.99
C PRO A 62 -8.38 -21.01 -7.99
N ASP A 63 -9.19 -19.99 -8.02
CA ASP A 63 -9.19 -18.91 -9.00
C ASP A 63 -9.24 -17.51 -8.37
N LYS A 64 -9.08 -17.39 -7.05
CA LYS A 64 -9.24 -16.09 -6.36
C LYS A 64 -7.93 -15.50 -5.90
N GLN A 65 -7.78 -14.23 -6.22
CA GLN A 65 -6.67 -13.38 -5.79
C GLN A 65 -7.17 -12.34 -4.79
N VAL A 66 -6.52 -12.22 -3.66
CA VAL A 66 -6.71 -11.12 -2.72
C VAL A 66 -5.48 -10.23 -2.75
N HIS A 67 -5.67 -8.96 -3.01
CA HIS A 67 -4.60 -7.96 -2.98
C HIS A 67 -4.99 -6.79 -2.12
N LEU A 68 -4.01 -6.24 -1.41
CA LEU A 68 -4.16 -5.14 -0.48
C LEU A 68 -3.01 -4.15 -0.69
N SER A 69 -3.32 -2.87 -0.74
CA SER A 69 -2.33 -1.79 -0.71
C SER A 69 -2.77 -0.79 0.35
N THR A 70 -1.94 -0.59 1.37
CA THR A 70 -2.25 0.30 2.49
C THR A 70 -1.06 1.19 2.77
N GLY A 71 -1.30 2.38 3.32
CA GLY A 71 -0.19 3.24 3.70
C GLY A 71 -0.58 4.65 4.09
N VAL A 72 0.47 5.40 4.39
CA VAL A 72 0.44 6.83 4.66
C VAL A 72 0.93 7.56 3.43
N VAL A 73 0.26 8.65 3.06
CA VAL A 73 0.50 9.39 1.83
C VAL A 73 0.64 10.89 2.13
N GLY A 74 1.48 11.55 1.33
CA GLY A 74 1.75 12.97 1.40
C GLY A 74 2.99 13.30 2.22
N SER A 75 3.62 14.44 1.92
CA SER A 75 4.82 14.92 2.63
C SER A 75 4.54 15.22 4.10
N ASP A 76 3.31 15.61 4.43
CA ASP A 76 2.83 15.87 5.79
C ASP A 76 2.21 14.62 6.46
N ARG A 77 2.22 13.47 5.78
CA ARG A 77 1.69 12.18 6.26
C ARG A 77 0.25 12.25 6.75
N ARG A 78 -0.54 13.09 6.13
CA ARG A 78 -1.89 13.45 6.57
C ARG A 78 -2.97 12.45 6.17
N TYR A 79 -2.69 11.65 5.15
CA TYR A 79 -3.66 10.73 4.57
C TYR A 79 -3.29 9.28 4.85
N VAL A 80 -4.24 8.53 5.34
CA VAL A 80 -4.16 7.07 5.45
C VAL A 80 -5.09 6.47 4.39
N ILE A 81 -4.54 5.62 3.55
CA ILE A 81 -5.28 4.97 2.46
C ILE A 81 -5.18 3.47 2.61
N ALA A 82 -6.30 2.79 2.42
CA ALA A 82 -6.37 1.34 2.32
C ALA A 82 -7.26 0.97 1.13
N VAL A 83 -6.72 0.21 0.20
CA VAL A 83 -7.47 -0.37 -0.92
C VAL A 83 -7.26 -1.86 -0.96
N ALA A 84 -8.35 -2.60 -1.14
CA ALA A 84 -8.34 -4.04 -1.21
C ALA A 84 -9.25 -4.52 -2.35
N ALA A 85 -8.88 -5.61 -2.97
CA ALA A 85 -9.73 -6.29 -3.93
C ALA A 85 -9.58 -7.80 -3.79
N MET A 86 -10.71 -8.48 -3.92
CA MET A 86 -10.78 -9.92 -4.11
C MET A 86 -11.46 -10.18 -5.45
N GLN A 87 -10.80 -10.92 -6.32
CA GLN A 87 -11.31 -11.15 -7.66
C GLN A 87 -10.82 -12.48 -8.24
N SER A 88 -11.60 -13.02 -9.17
CA SER A 88 -11.19 -14.13 -10.01
C SER A 88 -10.42 -13.59 -11.21
N ALA A 89 -9.10 -13.61 -11.11
CA ALA A 89 -8.17 -13.11 -12.14
C ALA A 89 -6.78 -13.67 -11.92
N ASP A 90 -5.88 -13.50 -12.90
CA ASP A 90 -4.47 -13.69 -12.67
C ASP A 90 -3.89 -12.58 -11.78
N GLU A 91 -2.72 -12.84 -11.19
CA GLU A 91 -2.08 -11.93 -10.23
C GLU A 91 -1.76 -10.55 -10.84
N LYS A 92 -1.36 -10.49 -12.10
CA LYS A 92 -1.06 -9.22 -12.78
C LYS A 92 -2.32 -8.39 -12.94
N THR A 93 -3.41 -9.00 -13.37
CA THR A 93 -4.72 -8.34 -13.48
C THR A 93 -5.20 -7.86 -12.13
N ALA A 94 -5.04 -8.66 -11.08
CA ALA A 94 -5.41 -8.29 -9.71
C ALA A 94 -4.65 -7.05 -9.22
N ARG A 95 -3.32 -7.02 -9.40
CA ARG A 95 -2.49 -5.84 -9.06
C ARG A 95 -2.89 -4.59 -9.87
N ASN A 96 -3.15 -4.77 -11.16
CA ASN A 96 -3.57 -3.68 -12.04
C ASN A 96 -4.93 -3.11 -11.64
N THR A 97 -5.84 -3.94 -11.17
CA THR A 97 -7.14 -3.48 -10.65
C THR A 97 -6.97 -2.51 -9.49
N LEU A 98 -6.15 -2.84 -8.48
CA LEU A 98 -5.87 -1.92 -7.38
C LEU A 98 -5.25 -0.60 -7.85
N THR A 99 -4.28 -0.69 -8.76
CA THR A 99 -3.65 0.51 -9.32
C THR A 99 -4.65 1.39 -10.07
N ARG A 100 -5.55 0.78 -10.83
CA ARG A 100 -6.62 1.50 -11.56
C ARG A 100 -7.60 2.16 -10.60
N ILE A 101 -7.98 1.48 -9.52
CA ILE A 101 -8.86 2.08 -8.49
C ILE A 101 -8.22 3.35 -7.95
N VAL A 102 -6.97 3.29 -7.52
CA VAL A 102 -6.26 4.45 -6.96
C VAL A 102 -6.14 5.58 -8.00
N LYS A 103 -5.79 5.27 -9.25
CA LYS A 103 -5.72 6.28 -10.33
C LYS A 103 -7.07 6.92 -10.64
N THR A 104 -8.15 6.18 -10.51
CA THR A 104 -9.51 6.72 -10.71
C THR A 104 -9.90 7.66 -9.57
N MET A 105 -9.54 7.31 -8.34
CA MET A 105 -9.81 8.15 -7.15
C MET A 105 -8.95 9.42 -7.15
N PHE A 106 -7.73 9.34 -7.65
CA PHE A 106 -6.74 10.42 -7.62
C PHE A 106 -6.12 10.66 -9.00
N PRO A 107 -6.87 11.31 -9.90
CA PRO A 107 -6.35 11.64 -11.23
C PRO A 107 -5.10 12.51 -11.15
N GLY A 108 -4.09 12.21 -11.97
CA GLY A 108 -2.80 12.90 -11.93
C GLY A 108 -1.83 12.38 -10.87
N GLY A 109 -2.20 11.35 -10.10
CA GLY A 109 -1.32 10.72 -9.11
C GLY A 109 -1.03 11.55 -7.87
N ARG A 110 -1.93 12.46 -7.51
CA ARG A 110 -1.85 13.37 -6.36
C ARG A 110 -3.14 13.34 -5.56
N ILE A 111 -3.02 13.61 -4.26
CA ILE A 111 -4.13 13.93 -3.36
C ILE A 111 -4.46 15.42 -3.43
#